data_65a6243aba055e67bcb505294b35d5e5
#
_entry.id   65a6243aba055e67bcb505294b35d5e5
#
_cell.length_a   1.000
_cell.length_b   1.000
_cell.length_c   1.000
_cell.angle_alpha   90.00
_cell.angle_beta   90.00
_cell.angle_gamma   90.00
#
_symmetry.space_group_name_H-M   'P 1'
#
loop_
_entity.id
_entity.type
_entity.pdbx_description
1 polymer ?
#
loop_
_entity_poly.entity_id
_entity_poly.type
_entity_poly.pdbx_seq_one_letter_code
_entity_poly.pdbx_strand_id
1 'polypeptide(L)'
;MGSRSAPAFTGRPTNKMDGWNYFNYFTEVEEYFWKKRGAHLLVSPLDWAIMEAWQKAGVPLEAALKGIDKAFESYQRSRRGAGKPLKNLAYCTDAVLEAAEEQLEATAGSAPRSVRAAAGEAFSRDELKEYFAKNVAQLKRAAGKRSPQQREMAGRLNEIAESLESSALLLDTPGALDLEDLERRLTILDEKIHALLMSHAAEELMLKIRREVDGQLAAYRRKMKAEQLAMVEKQYMQKRLLEEFGLPRLSLFYLS
;
A
#
# COMPACT_ATOMS: atom_id res chain seq x y z
N MET A 1 -0.60 -35.96 -45.24
CA MET A 1 -0.46 -34.53 -45.01
C MET A 1 -1.46 -34.16 -43.92
N GLY A 2 -1.04 -34.16 -42.68
CA GLY A 2 -1.88 -33.84 -41.52
C GLY A 2 -1.38 -32.60 -40.86
N SER A 3 -2.14 -31.51 -41.02
CA SER A 3 -1.89 -30.22 -40.38
C SER A 3 -2.24 -30.30 -38.91
N ARG A 4 -1.24 -30.16 -38.02
CA ARG A 4 -1.43 -30.01 -36.58
C ARG A 4 -1.61 -28.54 -36.28
N SER A 5 -2.85 -28.13 -35.98
CA SER A 5 -3.14 -26.83 -35.42
C SER A 5 -2.60 -26.76 -33.99
N ALA A 6 -1.79 -25.75 -33.70
CA ALA A 6 -1.35 -25.40 -32.34
C ALA A 6 -2.53 -24.84 -31.50
N PRO A 7 -2.61 -25.18 -30.21
CA PRO A 7 -3.65 -24.60 -29.36
C PRO A 7 -3.37 -23.13 -29.09
N ALA A 8 -4.40 -22.31 -29.25
CA ALA A 8 -4.40 -20.90 -28.89
C ALA A 8 -4.16 -20.74 -27.40
N PHE A 9 -3.19 -19.90 -27.07
CA PHE A 9 -2.87 -19.46 -25.72
C PHE A 9 -4.01 -18.53 -25.27
N THR A 10 -5.01 -19.10 -24.62
CA THR A 10 -6.10 -18.32 -24.01
C THR A 10 -5.61 -17.67 -22.73
N GLY A 11 -5.89 -16.37 -22.66
CA GLY A 11 -5.41 -15.40 -21.70
C GLY A 11 -5.44 -15.84 -20.25
N ARG A 12 -4.45 -15.34 -19.51
CA ARG A 12 -4.45 -15.29 -18.04
C ARG A 12 -5.79 -14.73 -17.56
N PRO A 13 -6.41 -15.32 -16.53
CA PRO A 13 -7.49 -14.65 -15.85
C PRO A 13 -6.90 -13.37 -15.23
N THR A 14 -7.35 -12.22 -15.71
CA THR A 14 -7.16 -10.95 -15.02
C THR A 14 -7.93 -11.09 -13.71
N ASN A 15 -7.20 -11.27 -12.61
CA ASN A 15 -7.74 -11.22 -11.27
C ASN A 15 -8.28 -9.79 -11.07
N LYS A 16 -9.58 -9.60 -11.29
CA LYS A 16 -10.29 -8.40 -10.85
C LYS A 16 -10.26 -8.45 -9.32
N MET A 17 -9.26 -7.80 -8.74
CA MET A 17 -9.24 -7.54 -7.31
C MET A 17 -10.39 -6.58 -7.03
N ASP A 18 -11.44 -7.12 -6.41
CA ASP A 18 -12.56 -6.33 -5.93
C ASP A 18 -12.04 -5.22 -5.03
N GLY A 19 -12.35 -3.95 -5.36
CA GLY A 19 -11.89 -2.76 -4.65
C GLY A 19 -12.19 -2.77 -3.14
N TRP A 20 -13.10 -3.63 -2.69
CA TRP A 20 -13.49 -3.82 -1.31
C TRP A 20 -12.39 -4.43 -0.42
N ASN A 21 -11.56 -5.33 -0.96
CA ASN A 21 -10.47 -5.96 -0.20
C ASN A 21 -9.29 -5.01 0.00
N TYR A 22 -9.25 -3.92 -0.75
CA TYR A 22 -8.15 -2.96 -0.71
C TYR A 22 -8.17 -2.13 0.57
N PHE A 23 -9.34 -1.65 1.00
CA PHE A 23 -9.48 -0.69 2.09
C PHE A 23 -9.35 -1.31 3.48
N ASN A 24 -9.86 -2.52 3.66
CA ASN A 24 -9.78 -3.22 4.94
C ASN A 24 -8.43 -3.91 5.15
N TYR A 25 -7.68 -4.19 4.08
CA TYR A 25 -6.47 -5.00 4.16
C TYR A 25 -5.44 -4.47 5.16
N PHE A 26 -5.10 -3.20 5.05
CA PHE A 26 -4.08 -2.59 5.91
C PHE A 26 -4.57 -2.37 7.33
N THR A 27 -5.79 -1.90 7.49
CA THR A 27 -6.40 -1.71 8.81
C THR A 27 -6.50 -3.05 9.55
N GLU A 28 -6.96 -4.09 8.87
CA GLU A 28 -7.06 -5.43 9.45
C GLU A 28 -5.69 -6.03 9.80
N VAL A 29 -4.72 -5.91 8.90
CA VAL A 29 -3.35 -6.39 9.16
C VAL A 29 -2.71 -5.60 10.30
N GLU A 30 -2.88 -4.27 10.30
CA GLU A 30 -2.37 -3.38 11.33
C GLU A 30 -2.95 -3.71 12.69
N GLU A 31 -4.29 -3.73 12.81
CA GLU A 31 -4.98 -4.06 14.07
C GLU A 31 -4.64 -5.46 14.56
N TYR A 32 -4.57 -6.42 13.66
CA TYR A 32 -4.23 -7.79 14.00
C TYR A 32 -2.82 -7.90 14.55
N PHE A 33 -1.87 -7.26 13.88
CA PHE A 33 -0.48 -7.22 14.31
C PHE A 33 -0.33 -6.54 15.67
N TRP A 34 -1.06 -5.45 15.92
CA TRP A 34 -1.05 -4.76 17.21
C TRP A 34 -1.62 -5.59 18.34
N LYS A 35 -2.76 -6.23 18.11
CA LYS A 35 -3.38 -7.15 19.09
C LYS A 35 -2.40 -8.25 19.50
N LYS A 36 -1.73 -8.86 18.53
CA LYS A 36 -0.74 -9.91 18.77
C LYS A 36 0.52 -9.40 19.48
N ARG A 37 0.95 -8.21 19.16
CA ARG A 37 2.13 -7.57 19.76
C ARG A 37 1.90 -7.07 21.18
N GLY A 38 0.66 -6.80 21.56
CA GLY A 38 0.30 -6.29 22.90
C GLY A 38 0.73 -4.84 23.15
N ALA A 39 1.04 -4.06 22.12
CA ALA A 39 1.45 -2.66 22.24
C ALA A 39 0.91 -1.83 21.07
N HIS A 40 0.19 -0.76 21.39
CA HIS A 40 -0.22 0.29 20.45
C HIS A 40 1.00 1.16 20.08
N LEU A 41 1.86 0.68 19.23
CA LEU A 41 2.91 1.48 18.62
C LEU A 41 2.51 1.74 17.17
N LEU A 42 2.65 2.97 16.74
CA LEU A 42 2.45 3.37 15.34
C LEU A 42 3.21 2.41 14.42
N VAL A 43 2.53 1.96 13.38
CA VAL A 43 3.14 1.13 12.33
C VAL A 43 4.30 1.90 11.72
N SER A 44 5.44 1.27 11.67
CA SER A 44 6.64 1.91 11.12
C SER A 44 6.49 2.12 9.60
N PRO A 45 7.22 3.08 9.00
CA PRO A 45 7.28 3.21 7.54
C PRO A 45 7.62 1.91 6.83
N LEU A 46 8.42 1.06 7.47
CA LEU A 46 8.78 -0.26 6.96
C LEU A 46 7.58 -1.22 6.95
N ASP A 47 6.79 -1.25 8.02
CA ASP A 47 5.61 -2.11 8.10
C ASP A 47 4.58 -1.74 7.04
N TRP A 48 4.39 -0.44 6.81
CA TRP A 48 3.54 0.06 5.72
C TRP A 48 4.02 -0.39 4.35
N ALA A 49 5.31 -0.24 4.07
CA ALA A 49 5.91 -0.67 2.81
C ALA A 49 5.74 -2.18 2.59
N ILE A 50 5.86 -2.97 3.65
CA ILE A 50 5.69 -4.42 3.62
C ILE A 50 4.24 -4.79 3.31
N MET A 51 3.26 -4.21 4.02
CA MET A 51 1.85 -4.47 3.76
C MET A 51 1.46 -4.13 2.32
N GLU A 52 1.95 -3.01 1.81
CA GLU A 52 1.72 -2.61 0.42
C GLU A 52 2.37 -3.56 -0.58
N ALA A 53 3.58 -4.05 -0.28
CA ALA A 53 4.25 -5.05 -1.08
C ALA A 53 3.44 -6.37 -1.13
N TRP A 54 2.92 -6.84 0.01
CA TRP A 54 2.07 -8.02 0.05
C TRP A 54 0.80 -7.86 -0.77
N GLN A 55 0.14 -6.73 -0.63
CA GLN A 55 -1.07 -6.44 -1.38
C GLN A 55 -0.83 -6.38 -2.89
N LYS A 56 0.21 -5.66 -3.34
CA LYS A 56 0.61 -5.61 -4.74
C LYS A 56 1.01 -6.97 -5.31
N ALA A 57 1.54 -7.85 -4.46
CA ALA A 57 1.82 -9.25 -4.80
C ALA A 57 0.56 -10.13 -4.83
N GLY A 58 -0.62 -9.59 -4.49
CA GLY A 58 -1.87 -10.33 -4.49
C GLY A 58 -2.06 -11.26 -3.30
N VAL A 59 -1.36 -11.03 -2.18
CA VAL A 59 -1.51 -11.80 -0.94
C VAL A 59 -2.91 -11.54 -0.36
N PRO A 60 -3.78 -12.57 -0.21
CA PRO A 60 -5.09 -12.39 0.40
C PRO A 60 -4.98 -12.01 1.89
N LEU A 61 -5.96 -11.24 2.39
CA LEU A 61 -5.99 -10.83 3.81
C LEU A 61 -5.89 -12.03 4.76
N GLU A 62 -6.68 -13.07 4.51
CA GLU A 62 -6.66 -14.28 5.34
C GLU A 62 -5.28 -14.95 5.39
N ALA A 63 -4.58 -14.98 4.27
CA ALA A 63 -3.21 -15.51 4.20
C ALA A 63 -2.23 -14.62 4.98
N ALA A 64 -2.39 -13.30 4.89
CA ALA A 64 -1.58 -12.36 5.67
C ALA A 64 -1.77 -12.57 7.18
N LEU A 65 -3.03 -12.65 7.66
CA LEU A 65 -3.33 -12.88 9.07
C LEU A 65 -2.82 -14.24 9.56
N LYS A 66 -3.02 -15.31 8.77
CA LYS A 66 -2.52 -16.66 9.08
C LYS A 66 -0.99 -16.70 9.13
N GLY A 67 -0.32 -16.03 8.19
CA GLY A 67 1.14 -15.94 8.19
C GLY A 67 1.70 -15.16 9.38
N ILE A 68 1.01 -14.08 9.80
CA ILE A 68 1.35 -13.34 11.02
C ILE A 68 1.25 -14.27 12.23
N ASP A 69 0.20 -15.10 12.35
CA ASP A 69 0.05 -16.06 13.44
C ASP A 69 1.22 -17.06 13.49
N LYS A 70 1.51 -17.71 12.36
CA LYS A 70 2.64 -18.65 12.25
C LYS A 70 3.97 -17.98 12.68
N ALA A 71 4.18 -16.73 12.25
CA ALA A 71 5.39 -15.99 12.58
C ALA A 71 5.50 -15.68 14.08
N PHE A 72 4.39 -15.25 14.72
CA PHE A 72 4.38 -15.01 16.16
C PHE A 72 4.62 -16.27 16.97
N GLU A 73 4.00 -17.39 16.62
CA GLU A 73 4.21 -18.68 17.27
C GLU A 73 5.68 -19.14 17.13
N SER A 74 6.25 -19.01 15.94
CA SER A 74 7.66 -19.35 15.71
C SER A 74 8.58 -18.44 16.51
N TYR A 75 8.28 -17.13 16.56
CA TYR A 75 9.05 -16.17 17.32
C TYR A 75 9.03 -16.46 18.82
N GLN A 76 7.85 -16.76 19.40
CA GLN A 76 7.71 -17.09 20.82
C GLN A 76 8.46 -18.39 21.21
N ARG A 77 8.50 -19.37 20.32
CA ARG A 77 9.28 -20.62 20.52
C ARG A 77 10.80 -20.41 20.38
N SER A 78 11.21 -19.33 19.72
CA SER A 78 12.63 -19.05 19.53
C SER A 78 13.26 -18.43 20.79
N ARG A 79 14.58 -18.69 21.00
CA ARG A 79 15.34 -18.03 22.09
C ARG A 79 15.36 -16.50 21.95
N ARG A 80 15.14 -15.96 20.74
CA ARG A 80 15.11 -14.52 20.47
C ARG A 80 13.80 -13.87 20.93
N GLY A 81 12.71 -14.64 20.95
CA GLY A 81 11.36 -14.20 21.32
C GLY A 81 11.05 -14.24 22.81
N ALA A 82 11.92 -14.89 23.64
CA ALA A 82 11.69 -15.03 25.07
C ALA A 82 11.56 -13.67 25.77
N GLY A 83 10.32 -13.21 26.00
CA GLY A 83 10.01 -11.97 26.71
C GLY A 83 10.18 -10.67 25.90
N LYS A 84 10.42 -10.71 24.59
CA LYS A 84 10.52 -9.52 23.74
C LYS A 84 9.41 -9.50 22.68
N PRO A 85 8.71 -8.38 22.51
CA PRO A 85 7.71 -8.27 21.46
C PRO A 85 8.36 -8.28 20.07
N LEU A 86 7.64 -8.81 19.08
CA LEU A 86 8.02 -8.75 17.67
C LEU A 86 8.05 -7.28 17.22
N LYS A 87 9.13 -6.83 16.59
CA LYS A 87 9.34 -5.39 16.34
C LYS A 87 8.59 -4.86 15.13
N ASN A 88 8.53 -5.63 14.02
CA ASN A 88 7.94 -5.21 12.75
C ASN A 88 7.45 -6.40 11.92
N LEU A 89 6.66 -6.10 10.87
CA LEU A 89 6.09 -7.10 9.95
C LEU A 89 7.13 -7.80 9.07
N ALA A 90 8.34 -7.26 8.94
CA ALA A 90 9.38 -7.88 8.12
C ALA A 90 9.70 -9.32 8.58
N TYR A 91 9.59 -9.60 9.88
CA TYR A 91 9.76 -10.96 10.40
C TYR A 91 8.66 -11.91 9.92
N CYS A 92 7.47 -11.40 9.64
CA CYS A 92 6.31 -12.19 9.23
C CYS A 92 6.31 -12.53 7.72
N THR A 93 7.15 -11.87 6.92
CA THR A 93 7.06 -11.92 5.45
C THR A 93 7.14 -13.33 4.90
N ASP A 94 8.11 -14.13 5.33
CA ASP A 94 8.28 -15.51 4.83
C ASP A 94 7.03 -16.37 5.13
N ALA A 95 6.50 -16.29 6.35
CA ALA A 95 5.33 -17.05 6.76
C ALA A 95 4.03 -16.57 6.08
N VAL A 96 3.94 -15.28 5.75
CA VAL A 96 2.80 -14.70 5.01
C VAL A 96 2.82 -15.18 3.57
N LEU A 97 3.97 -15.19 2.92
CA LEU A 97 4.09 -15.66 1.54
C LEU A 97 3.83 -17.17 1.43
N GLU A 98 4.34 -17.96 2.39
CA GLU A 98 4.05 -19.39 2.47
C GLU A 98 2.54 -19.64 2.66
N ALA A 99 1.87 -18.90 3.54
CA ALA A 99 0.43 -19.02 3.73
C ALA A 99 -0.37 -18.61 2.49
N ALA A 100 0.11 -17.63 1.71
CA ALA A 100 -0.50 -17.24 0.46
C ALA A 100 -0.35 -18.31 -0.63
N GLU A 101 0.82 -18.94 -0.74
CA GLU A 101 1.07 -20.07 -1.64
C GLU A 101 0.17 -21.26 -1.28
N GLU A 102 0.09 -21.66 0.00
CA GLU A 102 -0.82 -22.71 0.47
C GLU A 102 -2.30 -22.43 0.12
N GLN A 103 -2.73 -21.18 0.26
CA GLN A 103 -4.12 -20.81 -0.04
C GLN A 103 -4.41 -20.84 -1.55
N LEU A 104 -3.46 -20.45 -2.39
CA LEU A 104 -3.57 -20.54 -3.83
C LEU A 104 -3.64 -21.99 -4.30
N GLU A 105 -2.85 -22.88 -3.74
CA GLU A 105 -2.90 -24.32 -4.03
C GLU A 105 -4.23 -24.93 -3.60
N ALA A 106 -4.76 -24.55 -2.42
CA ALA A 106 -6.04 -25.03 -1.91
C ALA A 106 -7.24 -24.53 -2.75
N THR A 107 -7.14 -23.33 -3.33
CA THR A 107 -8.21 -22.73 -4.16
C THR A 107 -8.18 -23.15 -5.62
N ALA A 108 -7.10 -23.73 -6.10
CA ALA A 108 -7.02 -24.26 -7.47
C ALA A 108 -8.07 -25.36 -7.78
N GLY A 109 -8.78 -25.87 -6.76
CA GLY A 109 -9.86 -26.84 -6.86
C GLY A 109 -11.28 -26.33 -6.53
N SER A 110 -11.47 -25.06 -6.17
CA SER A 110 -12.78 -24.51 -5.74
C SER A 110 -13.14 -23.27 -6.52
N ALA A 111 -14.36 -23.22 -7.06
CA ALA A 111 -14.87 -22.04 -7.77
C ALA A 111 -14.95 -20.81 -6.83
N PRO A 112 -14.64 -19.60 -7.32
CA PRO A 112 -14.59 -18.42 -6.49
C PRO A 112 -15.99 -18.07 -5.95
N ARG A 113 -16.13 -18.04 -4.61
CA ARG A 113 -17.30 -17.49 -3.96
C ARG A 113 -17.41 -16.00 -4.29
N SER A 114 -18.49 -15.62 -4.93
CA SER A 114 -18.80 -14.21 -5.27
C SER A 114 -18.98 -13.38 -3.99
N VAL A 115 -18.06 -12.48 -3.72
CA VAL A 115 -18.13 -11.45 -2.65
C VAL A 115 -18.87 -10.20 -3.16
N ARG A 116 -19.80 -10.36 -4.10
CA ARG A 116 -20.46 -9.25 -4.80
C ARG A 116 -21.57 -8.54 -4.02
N ALA A 117 -21.93 -9.01 -2.81
CA ALA A 117 -23.13 -8.53 -2.12
C ALA A 117 -22.90 -7.47 -1.02
N ALA A 118 -21.67 -7.12 -0.68
CA ALA A 118 -21.37 -6.15 0.40
C ALA A 118 -20.73 -4.84 -0.06
N ALA A 119 -20.52 -4.65 -1.36
CA ALA A 119 -19.81 -3.49 -1.92
C ALA A 119 -20.67 -2.21 -2.05
N GLY A 120 -21.93 -2.22 -1.61
CA GLY A 120 -22.90 -1.14 -1.91
C GLY A 120 -22.75 0.13 -1.06
N GLU A 121 -22.06 0.10 0.09
CA GLU A 121 -22.05 1.22 1.05
C GLU A 121 -20.70 1.44 1.76
N ALA A 122 -19.59 1.14 1.09
CA ALA A 122 -18.28 1.17 1.76
C ALA A 122 -17.85 2.57 2.24
N PHE A 123 -18.28 3.64 1.57
CA PHE A 123 -17.96 5.04 1.94
C PHE A 123 -19.14 5.94 1.69
N SER A 124 -19.48 6.80 2.65
CA SER A 124 -20.42 7.89 2.42
C SER A 124 -19.80 8.94 1.50
N ARG A 125 -20.63 9.62 0.73
CA ARG A 125 -20.19 10.74 -0.14
C ARG A 125 -19.57 11.85 0.68
N ASP A 126 -20.03 12.05 1.90
CA ASP A 126 -19.56 13.12 2.78
C ASP A 126 -18.16 12.80 3.31
N GLU A 127 -17.89 11.55 3.70
CA GLU A 127 -16.53 11.10 4.08
C GLU A 127 -15.54 11.25 2.92
N LEU A 128 -15.96 10.88 1.70
CA LEU A 128 -15.14 11.07 0.52
C LEU A 128 -14.85 12.55 0.26
N LYS A 129 -15.86 13.43 0.34
CA LYS A 129 -15.70 14.88 0.17
C LYS A 129 -14.74 15.46 1.21
N GLU A 130 -14.87 15.06 2.46
CA GLU A 130 -13.98 15.49 3.54
C GLU A 130 -12.53 15.04 3.27
N TYR A 131 -12.34 13.79 2.87
CA TYR A 131 -11.05 13.25 2.48
C TYR A 131 -10.41 14.06 1.36
N PHE A 132 -11.14 14.33 0.26
CA PHE A 132 -10.63 15.11 -0.86
C PHE A 132 -10.28 16.54 -0.42
N ALA A 133 -11.17 17.21 0.32
CA ALA A 133 -10.94 18.57 0.81
C ALA A 133 -9.71 18.67 1.72
N LYS A 134 -9.54 17.71 2.63
CA LYS A 134 -8.37 17.60 3.53
C LYS A 134 -7.07 17.48 2.74
N ASN A 135 -7.03 16.59 1.76
CA ASN A 135 -5.83 16.34 0.96
C ASN A 135 -5.49 17.53 0.05
N VAL A 136 -6.49 18.16 -0.58
CA VAL A 136 -6.32 19.41 -1.35
C VAL A 136 -5.73 20.50 -0.47
N ALA A 137 -6.30 20.72 0.72
CA ALA A 137 -5.79 21.72 1.65
C ALA A 137 -4.35 21.42 2.09
N GLN A 138 -3.99 20.16 2.25
CA GLN A 138 -2.63 19.76 2.61
C GLN A 138 -1.64 20.01 1.47
N LEU A 139 -2.00 19.68 0.22
CA LEU A 139 -1.19 19.96 -0.97
C LEU A 139 -0.95 21.46 -1.15
N LYS A 140 -2.01 22.28 -1.10
CA LYS A 140 -1.92 23.75 -1.21
C LYS A 140 -1.08 24.36 -0.08
N ARG A 141 -1.22 23.84 1.14
CA ARG A 141 -0.41 24.27 2.29
C ARG A 141 1.07 23.91 2.11
N ALA A 142 1.35 22.73 1.59
CA ALA A 142 2.71 22.31 1.29
C ALA A 142 3.32 23.15 0.17
N ALA A 143 2.57 23.47 -0.88
CA ALA A 143 3.00 24.38 -1.95
C ALA A 143 3.36 25.77 -1.40
N GLY A 144 2.53 26.33 -0.53
CA GLY A 144 2.75 27.64 0.08
C GLY A 144 3.97 27.72 1.03
N LYS A 145 4.46 26.58 1.53
CA LYS A 145 5.67 26.53 2.38
C LYS A 145 6.97 26.43 1.58
N ARG A 146 6.94 26.35 0.27
CA ARG A 146 8.14 26.22 -0.57
C ARG A 146 8.85 27.54 -0.73
N SER A 147 10.18 27.47 -0.72
CA SER A 147 11.02 28.64 -0.94
C SER A 147 10.90 29.15 -2.40
N PRO A 148 11.32 30.40 -2.68
CA PRO A 148 11.34 30.90 -4.05
C PRO A 148 12.14 30.04 -5.04
N GLN A 149 13.18 29.34 -4.54
CA GLN A 149 13.99 28.40 -5.32
C GLN A 149 13.23 27.13 -5.68
N GLN A 150 12.16 26.82 -4.93
CA GLN A 150 11.28 25.67 -5.15
C GLN A 150 9.96 26.05 -5.85
N ARG A 151 9.92 27.18 -6.56
CA ARG A 151 8.70 27.69 -7.22
C ARG A 151 8.09 26.69 -8.20
N GLU A 152 8.92 25.97 -8.95
CA GLU A 152 8.45 24.93 -9.88
C GLU A 152 7.71 23.82 -9.11
N MET A 153 8.30 23.32 -8.04
CA MET A 153 7.66 22.32 -7.18
C MET A 153 6.33 22.83 -6.62
N ALA A 154 6.28 24.08 -6.17
CA ALA A 154 5.05 24.69 -5.67
C ALA A 154 3.96 24.76 -6.75
N GLY A 155 4.32 25.14 -7.98
CA GLY A 155 3.41 25.15 -9.13
C GLY A 155 2.83 23.77 -9.42
N ARG A 156 3.68 22.75 -9.49
CA ARG A 156 3.25 21.36 -9.72
C ARG A 156 2.35 20.82 -8.61
N LEU A 157 2.63 21.14 -7.36
CA LEU A 157 1.76 20.75 -6.24
C LEU A 157 0.37 21.40 -6.34
N ASN A 158 0.28 22.65 -6.80
CA ASN A 158 -1.01 23.31 -7.04
C ASN A 158 -1.77 22.68 -8.22
N GLU A 159 -1.10 22.33 -9.32
CA GLU A 159 -1.71 21.60 -10.45
C GLU A 159 -2.30 20.25 -10.00
N ILE A 160 -1.58 19.53 -9.12
CA ILE A 160 -2.07 18.27 -8.54
C ILE A 160 -3.26 18.53 -7.63
N ALA A 161 -3.25 19.58 -6.81
CA ALA A 161 -4.36 19.94 -5.95
C ALA A 161 -5.62 20.31 -6.77
N GLU A 162 -5.49 21.06 -7.86
CA GLU A 162 -6.57 21.38 -8.78
C GLU A 162 -7.14 20.13 -9.47
N SER A 163 -6.28 19.20 -9.88
CA SER A 163 -6.68 17.91 -10.45
C SER A 163 -7.45 17.06 -9.44
N LEU A 164 -7.05 17.11 -8.17
CA LEU A 164 -7.74 16.43 -7.07
C LEU A 164 -9.10 17.08 -6.79
N GLU A 165 -9.20 18.41 -6.78
CA GLU A 165 -10.48 19.15 -6.69
C GLU A 165 -11.42 18.78 -7.82
N SER A 166 -10.92 18.72 -9.05
CA SER A 166 -11.71 18.31 -10.21
C SER A 166 -12.24 16.88 -10.08
N SER A 167 -11.46 15.98 -9.49
CA SER A 167 -11.90 14.61 -9.23
C SER A 167 -12.98 14.55 -8.15
N ALA A 168 -12.97 15.45 -7.17
CA ALA A 168 -13.98 15.54 -6.13
C ALA A 168 -15.36 15.93 -6.69
N LEU A 169 -15.43 16.64 -7.82
CA LEU A 169 -16.71 17.00 -8.48
C LEU A 169 -17.50 15.75 -8.91
N LEU A 170 -16.84 14.62 -9.15
CA LEU A 170 -17.51 13.37 -9.47
C LEU A 170 -18.40 12.87 -8.32
N LEU A 171 -18.08 13.28 -7.08
CA LEU A 171 -18.87 12.93 -5.90
C LEU A 171 -20.26 13.61 -5.88
N ASP A 172 -20.46 14.69 -6.63
CA ASP A 172 -21.72 15.39 -6.74
C ASP A 172 -22.63 14.82 -7.83
N THR A 173 -22.10 13.91 -8.66
CA THR A 173 -22.87 13.28 -9.73
C THR A 173 -23.89 12.28 -9.13
N PRO A 174 -25.18 12.36 -9.50
CA PRO A 174 -26.16 11.39 -9.04
C PRO A 174 -25.89 9.99 -9.62
N GLY A 175 -26.12 8.95 -8.82
CA GLY A 175 -25.90 7.55 -9.22
C GLY A 175 -24.89 6.83 -8.35
N ALA A 176 -24.57 5.58 -8.70
CA ALA A 176 -23.55 4.80 -7.98
C ALA A 176 -22.17 5.40 -8.22
N LEU A 177 -21.37 5.50 -7.14
CA LEU A 177 -19.99 5.97 -7.25
C LEU A 177 -19.12 4.86 -7.85
N ASP A 178 -18.32 5.21 -8.84
CA ASP A 178 -17.26 4.35 -9.36
C ASP A 178 -15.99 4.56 -8.53
N LEU A 179 -15.89 3.78 -7.42
CA LEU A 179 -14.75 3.84 -6.53
C LEU A 179 -13.46 3.37 -7.21
N GLU A 180 -13.56 2.49 -8.22
CA GLU A 180 -12.41 2.02 -8.98
C GLU A 180 -11.83 3.15 -9.85
N ASP A 181 -12.69 3.95 -10.51
CA ASP A 181 -12.24 5.12 -11.25
C ASP A 181 -11.64 6.18 -10.33
N LEU A 182 -12.25 6.43 -9.17
CA LEU A 182 -11.71 7.37 -8.17
C LEU A 182 -10.33 6.93 -7.68
N GLU A 183 -10.16 5.66 -7.30
CA GLU A 183 -8.87 5.13 -6.85
C GLU A 183 -7.82 5.20 -7.96
N ARG A 184 -8.19 4.88 -9.20
CA ARG A 184 -7.27 5.01 -10.35
C ARG A 184 -6.79 6.45 -10.53
N ARG A 185 -7.67 7.45 -10.38
CA ARG A 185 -7.30 8.88 -10.45
C ARG A 185 -6.38 9.28 -9.31
N LEU A 186 -6.68 8.86 -8.08
CA LEU A 186 -5.84 9.09 -6.92
C LEU A 186 -4.45 8.48 -7.10
N THR A 187 -4.37 7.24 -7.60
CA THR A 187 -3.11 6.56 -7.90
C THR A 187 -2.26 7.36 -8.90
N ILE A 188 -2.87 7.87 -9.97
CA ILE A 188 -2.15 8.70 -10.96
C ILE A 188 -1.61 9.99 -10.31
N LEU A 189 -2.38 10.63 -9.43
CA LEU A 189 -1.95 11.83 -8.73
C LEU A 189 -0.86 11.53 -7.70
N ASP A 190 -0.96 10.40 -6.98
CA ASP A 190 0.06 9.92 -6.05
C ASP A 190 1.40 9.65 -6.77
N GLU A 191 1.36 9.01 -7.93
CA GLU A 191 2.56 8.79 -8.75
C GLU A 191 3.18 10.11 -9.24
N LYS A 192 2.37 11.11 -9.60
CA LYS A 192 2.87 12.45 -9.95
C LYS A 192 3.56 13.12 -8.76
N ILE A 193 3.00 13.01 -7.55
CA ILE A 193 3.64 13.50 -6.31
C ILE A 193 4.99 12.81 -6.12
N HIS A 194 5.05 11.49 -6.23
CA HIS A 194 6.30 10.74 -6.08
C HIS A 194 7.35 11.14 -7.11
N ALA A 195 6.99 11.27 -8.38
CA ALA A 195 7.90 11.73 -9.42
C ALA A 195 8.45 13.14 -9.12
N LEU A 196 7.57 14.05 -8.67
CA LEU A 196 7.94 15.39 -8.26
C LEU A 196 8.92 15.39 -7.09
N LEU A 197 8.67 14.57 -6.07
CA LEU A 197 9.55 14.44 -4.91
C LEU A 197 10.93 13.89 -5.29
N MET A 198 10.97 12.86 -6.13
CA MET A 198 12.21 12.26 -6.60
C MET A 198 13.08 13.25 -7.41
N SER A 199 12.44 14.16 -8.16
CA SER A 199 13.17 15.16 -8.96
C SER A 199 13.64 16.38 -8.16
N HIS A 200 13.04 16.66 -6.99
CA HIS A 200 13.34 17.86 -6.19
C HIS A 200 13.95 17.56 -4.82
N ALA A 201 14.04 16.28 -4.42
CA ALA A 201 14.67 15.91 -3.16
C ALA A 201 16.18 16.13 -3.24
N ALA A 202 16.75 16.78 -2.22
CA ALA A 202 18.18 16.95 -2.10
C ALA A 202 18.90 15.59 -2.00
N GLU A 203 20.09 15.49 -2.57
CA GLU A 203 20.87 14.25 -2.59
C GLU A 203 21.16 13.75 -1.16
N GLU A 204 21.44 14.67 -0.24
CA GLU A 204 21.70 14.36 1.16
C GLU A 204 20.48 13.69 1.83
N LEU A 205 19.26 14.15 1.52
CA LEU A 205 18.03 13.56 2.01
C LEU A 205 17.84 12.14 1.44
N MET A 206 18.08 11.99 0.15
CA MET A 206 18.00 10.67 -0.50
C MET A 206 19.00 9.67 0.09
N LEU A 207 20.24 10.11 0.34
CA LEU A 207 21.26 9.29 0.99
C LEU A 207 20.90 8.95 2.44
N LYS A 208 20.33 9.91 3.19
CA LYS A 208 19.83 9.68 4.54
C LYS A 208 18.77 8.58 4.56
N ILE A 209 17.73 8.70 3.71
CA ILE A 209 16.64 7.72 3.64
C ILE A 209 17.17 6.34 3.21
N ARG A 210 18.11 6.27 2.26
CA ARG A 210 18.74 5.00 1.86
C ARG A 210 19.47 4.32 3.02
N ARG A 211 20.22 5.08 3.83
CA ARG A 211 20.88 4.53 5.02
C ARG A 211 19.88 4.05 6.07
N GLU A 212 18.77 4.77 6.25
CA GLU A 212 17.69 4.35 7.14
C GLU A 212 17.11 3.00 6.72
N VAL A 213 16.73 2.86 5.44
CA VAL A 213 16.18 1.59 4.93
C VAL A 213 17.18 0.45 4.96
N ASP A 214 18.43 0.71 4.62
CA ASP A 214 19.52 -0.28 4.69
C ASP A 214 19.68 -0.82 6.10
N GLY A 215 19.71 0.05 7.10
CA GLY A 215 19.78 -0.33 8.52
C GLY A 215 18.56 -1.15 8.97
N GLN A 216 17.36 -0.74 8.56
CA GLN A 216 16.11 -1.43 8.90
C GLN A 216 16.04 -2.83 8.27
N LEU A 217 16.46 -2.97 7.02
CA LEU A 217 16.37 -4.20 6.25
C LEU A 217 17.58 -5.15 6.42
N ALA A 218 18.66 -4.69 7.05
CA ALA A 218 19.91 -5.45 7.17
C ALA A 218 19.72 -6.90 7.70
N ALA A 219 18.85 -7.07 8.72
CA ALA A 219 18.57 -8.37 9.32
C ALA A 219 17.71 -9.29 8.43
N TYR A 220 17.03 -8.72 7.43
CA TYR A 220 16.06 -9.43 6.59
C TYR A 220 16.56 -9.66 5.17
N ARG A 221 17.62 -8.99 4.72
CA ARG A 221 18.20 -9.11 3.37
C ARG A 221 18.49 -10.55 2.95
N ARG A 222 18.89 -11.41 3.89
CA ARG A 222 19.17 -12.83 3.61
C ARG A 222 17.94 -13.72 3.52
N LYS A 223 16.77 -13.19 3.95
CA LYS A 223 15.50 -13.95 4.04
C LYS A 223 14.50 -13.55 2.96
N MET A 224 14.65 -12.37 2.37
CA MET A 224 13.76 -11.87 1.34
C MET A 224 14.39 -12.05 -0.05
N LYS A 225 13.54 -12.35 -1.05
CA LYS A 225 13.96 -12.35 -2.46
C LYS A 225 14.34 -10.93 -2.89
N ALA A 226 15.27 -10.79 -3.82
CA ALA A 226 15.76 -9.49 -4.29
C ALA A 226 14.64 -8.56 -4.79
N GLU A 227 13.66 -9.12 -5.49
CA GLU A 227 12.50 -8.39 -6.00
C GLU A 227 11.62 -7.83 -4.87
N GLN A 228 11.38 -8.61 -3.82
CA GLN A 228 10.62 -8.19 -2.64
C GLN A 228 11.37 -7.09 -1.89
N LEU A 229 12.68 -7.26 -1.74
CA LEU A 229 13.53 -6.26 -1.09
C LEU A 229 13.48 -4.92 -1.83
N ALA A 230 13.65 -4.95 -3.16
CA ALA A 230 13.60 -3.76 -4.00
C ALA A 230 12.22 -3.06 -3.92
N MET A 231 11.13 -3.84 -3.85
CA MET A 231 9.79 -3.30 -3.68
C MET A 231 9.63 -2.60 -2.33
N VAL A 232 10.05 -3.23 -1.24
CA VAL A 232 9.98 -2.66 0.11
C VAL A 232 10.87 -1.41 0.21
N GLU A 233 12.08 -1.44 -0.33
CA GLU A 233 12.98 -0.28 -0.38
C GLU A 233 12.33 0.91 -1.11
N LYS A 234 11.72 0.65 -2.28
CA LYS A 234 11.00 1.67 -3.05
C LYS A 234 9.85 2.29 -2.24
N GLN A 235 9.01 1.45 -1.63
CA GLN A 235 7.86 1.90 -0.86
C GLN A 235 8.28 2.70 0.39
N TYR A 236 9.31 2.24 1.10
CA TYR A 236 9.88 2.96 2.22
C TYR A 236 10.36 4.35 1.82
N MET A 237 11.12 4.43 0.72
CA MET A 237 11.63 5.70 0.22
C MET A 237 10.50 6.67 -0.14
N GLN A 238 9.47 6.18 -0.85
CA GLN A 238 8.31 6.97 -1.22
C GLN A 238 7.61 7.54 0.02
N LYS A 239 7.34 6.68 1.02
CA LYS A 239 6.70 7.11 2.26
C LYS A 239 7.53 8.15 3.00
N ARG A 240 8.83 7.92 3.17
CA ARG A 240 9.73 8.85 3.87
C ARG A 240 9.81 10.21 3.17
N LEU A 241 9.80 10.24 1.84
CA LEU A 241 9.75 11.49 1.09
C LEU A 241 8.45 12.25 1.34
N LEU A 242 7.28 11.57 1.31
CA LEU A 242 6.00 12.22 1.62
C LEU A 242 6.02 12.82 3.02
N GLU A 243 6.53 12.11 4.02
CA GLU A 243 6.65 12.59 5.40
C GLU A 243 7.56 13.82 5.51
N GLU A 244 8.75 13.78 4.93
CA GLU A 244 9.72 14.90 4.97
C GLU A 244 9.17 16.16 4.28
N PHE A 245 8.38 16.01 3.24
CA PHE A 245 7.79 17.12 2.52
C PHE A 245 6.41 17.54 3.06
N GLY A 246 5.85 16.79 4.01
CA GLY A 246 4.55 17.03 4.63
C GLY A 246 3.39 16.86 3.64
N LEU A 247 3.52 15.93 2.70
CA LEU A 247 2.54 15.65 1.65
C LEU A 247 1.67 14.44 2.02
N PRO A 248 0.40 14.44 1.59
CA PRO A 248 -0.46 13.29 1.80
C PRO A 248 -0.11 12.18 0.83
N ARG A 249 -0.48 10.97 1.16
CA ARG A 249 -0.58 9.86 0.23
C ARG A 249 -2.01 9.80 -0.30
N LEU A 250 -2.14 9.75 -1.62
CA LEU A 250 -3.44 9.78 -2.28
C LEU A 250 -3.90 8.37 -2.63
N SER A 251 -4.79 7.84 -1.81
CA SER A 251 -5.54 6.61 -2.07
C SER A 251 -6.75 6.58 -1.15
N LEU A 252 -7.89 6.09 -1.63
CA LEU A 252 -9.08 5.87 -0.80
C LEU A 252 -8.79 4.96 0.39
N PHE A 253 -7.74 4.18 0.32
CA PHE A 253 -7.20 3.38 1.41
C PHE A 253 -6.92 4.19 2.69
N TYR A 254 -6.55 5.47 2.56
CA TYR A 254 -6.27 6.36 3.69
C TYR A 254 -7.48 7.20 4.12
N LEU A 255 -8.66 6.80 3.70
CA LEU A 255 -9.91 7.40 4.13
C LEU A 255 -10.26 6.84 5.51
N SER A 256 -9.87 7.54 6.55
CA SER A 256 -10.14 7.22 7.96
C SER A 256 -10.39 8.49 8.74
#